data_84c8e1f55ef5771ac155e4332b6e86c8
#
_entry.id   84c8e1f55ef5771ac155e4332b6e86c8
#
_cell.length_a   1.000
_cell.length_b   1.000
_cell.length_c   1.000
_cell.angle_alpha   90.00
_cell.angle_beta   90.00
_cell.angle_gamma   90.00
#
_symmetry.space_group_name_H-M   'P 1'
#
loop_
_entity.id
_entity.type
_entity.pdbx_description
1 polymer ?
#
loop_
_entity_poly.entity_id
_entity_poly.type
_entity_poly.pdbx_seq_one_letter_code
_entity_poly.pdbx_strand_id
1 'polypeptide(L)'
;DDIWQGLKFVELNRRKAAKRWTDLLEAGLYQRLEEFWPQAYEIIGDILIVKLEDEVVSHQREIAVAMLEKHPSVRLVCADNGVHGEFRVRNLTPIISRDGDISTLTKIREGGKLILIDPTKAYYSARLSNERLGNLTSAKKLAKILDRPISVCDPYAGVGPAMASIISSPNLVDYALIGDLNPDAVSLLEQNITNFTRKLDTKIVIKLLCQDARLWKKTHDYLAKIDLLLVNLPHDTVNHIPELLPLMSKNTRSLIRGWAIINRDQ
;
A
#
# COMPACT_ATOMS: atom_id res chain seq x y z
N ASP A 1 8.81 -57.92 8.78
CA ASP A 1 8.78 -56.60 9.46
C ASP A 1 10.00 -55.73 9.20
N ASP A 2 10.57 -55.78 7.96
CA ASP A 2 11.82 -55.06 7.65
C ASP A 2 11.62 -54.00 6.57
N ILE A 3 10.56 -53.16 6.75
CA ILE A 3 10.27 -52.04 5.85
C ILE A 3 11.33 -50.90 5.99
N TRP A 4 12.18 -50.95 7.02
CA TRP A 4 13.12 -49.87 7.36
C TRP A 4 14.60 -50.20 7.07
N GLN A 5 14.92 -51.35 6.51
CA GLN A 5 16.27 -51.69 6.07
C GLN A 5 16.64 -50.92 4.81
N GLY A 6 17.45 -49.89 4.98
CA GLY A 6 17.96 -49.07 3.87
C GLY A 6 17.78 -47.57 4.00
N LEU A 7 17.17 -47.07 5.07
CA LEU A 7 17.14 -45.63 5.36
C LEU A 7 18.51 -45.08 5.73
N LYS A 8 19.09 -44.26 4.86
CA LYS A 8 20.25 -43.42 5.19
C LYS A 8 19.77 -42.21 5.97
N PHE A 9 20.12 -42.10 7.22
CA PHE A 9 19.94 -40.87 7.99
C PHE A 9 20.89 -39.81 7.43
N VAL A 10 20.33 -38.77 6.84
CA VAL A 10 21.09 -37.57 6.46
C VAL A 10 20.97 -36.60 7.65
N GLU A 11 22.07 -36.34 8.35
CA GLU A 11 22.13 -35.23 9.31
C GLU A 11 21.92 -33.92 8.52
N LEU A 12 20.71 -33.37 8.60
CA LEU A 12 20.44 -32.02 8.14
C LEU A 12 21.05 -31.08 9.18
N ASN A 13 22.28 -30.65 8.93
CA ASN A 13 22.86 -29.51 9.63
C ASN A 13 21.99 -28.27 9.36
N ARG A 14 20.90 -28.13 10.10
CA ARG A 14 20.13 -26.88 10.13
C ARG A 14 21.05 -25.83 10.75
N ARG A 15 21.72 -25.03 9.91
CA ARG A 15 22.26 -23.74 10.37
C ARG A 15 21.11 -23.05 11.09
N LYS A 16 21.26 -22.78 12.39
CA LYS A 16 20.26 -21.98 13.12
C LYS A 16 20.13 -20.67 12.37
N ALA A 17 18.94 -20.41 11.82
CA ALA A 17 18.70 -19.16 11.13
C ALA A 17 18.99 -18.01 12.09
N ALA A 18 19.74 -17.02 11.64
CA ALA A 18 20.03 -15.83 12.43
C ALA A 18 18.72 -15.23 12.98
N LYS A 19 18.68 -14.88 14.27
CA LYS A 19 17.48 -14.30 14.86
C LYS A 19 17.28 -12.87 14.37
N ARG A 20 18.35 -12.09 14.28
CA ARG A 20 18.38 -10.71 13.80
C ARG A 20 19.33 -10.62 12.61
N TRP A 21 19.13 -9.65 11.74
CA TRP A 21 20.05 -9.37 10.63
C TRP A 21 21.46 -8.97 11.16
N THR A 22 21.51 -8.33 12.32
CA THR A 22 22.76 -7.94 12.98
C THR A 22 23.63 -9.14 13.40
N ASP A 23 23.04 -10.33 13.59
CA ASP A 23 23.77 -11.56 13.91
C ASP A 23 24.63 -12.05 12.73
N LEU A 24 24.44 -11.46 11.55
CA LEU A 24 25.15 -11.77 10.30
C LEU A 24 26.31 -10.78 10.03
N LEU A 25 26.46 -9.75 10.86
CA LEU A 25 27.57 -8.81 10.78
C LEU A 25 28.83 -9.42 11.42
N GLU A 26 30.01 -8.94 11.00
CA GLU A 26 31.26 -9.25 11.67
C GLU A 26 31.22 -8.74 13.13
N ALA A 27 31.63 -9.59 14.07
CA ALA A 27 31.50 -9.29 15.50
C ALA A 27 32.22 -7.99 15.92
N GLY A 28 33.42 -7.73 15.37
CA GLY A 28 34.17 -6.52 15.64
C GLY A 28 33.51 -5.25 15.10
N LEU A 29 32.85 -5.35 13.94
CA LEU A 29 32.07 -4.26 13.35
C LEU A 29 30.81 -4.00 14.17
N TYR A 30 30.08 -5.07 14.54
CA TYR A 30 28.87 -4.96 15.34
C TYR A 30 29.11 -4.18 16.65
N GLN A 31 30.15 -4.59 17.42
CA GLN A 31 30.42 -3.98 18.72
C GLN A 31 30.81 -2.49 18.66
N ARG A 32 31.54 -2.09 17.61
CA ARG A 32 31.99 -0.69 17.44
C ARG A 32 30.84 0.29 17.18
N LEU A 33 29.75 -0.16 16.56
CA LEU A 33 28.67 0.69 16.07
C LEU A 33 27.30 0.23 16.61
N GLU A 34 27.28 -0.46 17.77
CA GLU A 34 26.07 -1.10 18.31
C GLU A 34 24.90 -0.14 18.48
N GLU A 35 25.15 1.09 18.90
CA GLU A 35 24.12 2.11 19.15
C GLU A 35 23.50 2.68 17.86
N PHE A 36 24.20 2.58 16.73
CA PHE A 36 23.80 3.21 15.45
C PHE A 36 23.15 2.24 14.46
N TRP A 37 23.11 0.94 14.77
CA TRP A 37 22.46 -0.01 13.87
C TRP A 37 20.97 0.26 13.74
N PRO A 38 20.41 0.23 12.50
CA PRO A 38 18.99 0.42 12.28
C PRO A 38 18.15 -0.56 13.09
N GLN A 39 17.33 -0.02 14.00
CA GLN A 39 16.41 -0.81 14.82
C GLN A 39 15.10 -1.12 14.10
N ALA A 40 14.76 -0.35 13.06
CA ALA A 40 13.56 -0.49 12.28
C ALA A 40 13.84 -0.40 10.78
N TYR A 41 13.10 -1.17 10.03
CA TYR A 41 13.04 -1.14 8.57
C TYR A 41 11.61 -1.51 8.12
N GLU A 42 11.28 -1.20 6.89
CA GLU A 42 9.99 -1.54 6.30
C GLU A 42 10.20 -2.46 5.10
N ILE A 43 9.30 -3.44 4.92
CA ILE A 43 9.28 -4.27 3.71
C ILE A 43 7.99 -3.98 2.96
N ILE A 44 8.13 -3.51 1.72
CA ILE A 44 7.03 -3.26 0.80
C ILE A 44 7.22 -4.21 -0.38
N GLY A 45 6.37 -5.22 -0.48
CA GLY A 45 6.53 -6.28 -1.48
C GLY A 45 7.84 -7.04 -1.31
N ASP A 46 8.74 -6.92 -2.27
CA ASP A 46 10.09 -7.49 -2.26
C ASP A 46 11.21 -6.45 -2.05
N ILE A 47 10.85 -5.25 -1.58
CA ILE A 47 11.79 -4.15 -1.31
C ILE A 47 11.88 -3.92 0.19
N LEU A 48 13.10 -3.95 0.73
CA LEU A 48 13.40 -3.56 2.10
C LEU A 48 13.91 -2.12 2.10
N ILE A 49 13.31 -1.30 2.94
CA ILE A 49 13.59 0.14 3.05
C ILE A 49 14.10 0.39 4.46
N VAL A 50 15.33 0.93 4.57
CA VAL A 50 15.99 1.18 5.84
C VAL A 50 16.55 2.60 5.90
N LYS A 51 16.28 3.28 7.02
CA LYS A 51 16.94 4.56 7.32
C LYS A 51 18.30 4.25 7.95
N LEU A 52 19.34 4.90 7.44
CA LEU A 52 20.71 4.79 7.95
C LEU A 52 21.09 6.11 8.63
N GLU A 53 21.66 6.00 9.83
CA GLU A 53 22.29 7.13 10.50
C GLU A 53 23.69 7.37 9.89
N ASP A 54 24.22 8.60 10.00
CA ASP A 54 25.46 9.02 9.34
C ASP A 54 26.66 8.15 9.73
N GLU A 55 26.70 7.67 10.96
CA GLU A 55 27.74 6.82 11.54
C GLU A 55 27.88 5.46 10.86
N VAL A 56 26.79 4.96 10.26
CA VAL A 56 26.75 3.63 9.62
C VAL A 56 26.59 3.68 8.10
N VAL A 57 26.43 4.86 7.50
CA VAL A 57 26.29 5.00 6.02
C VAL A 57 27.48 4.40 5.28
N SER A 58 28.72 4.53 5.81
CA SER A 58 29.92 3.92 5.21
C SER A 58 29.85 2.38 5.15
N HIS A 59 29.00 1.75 5.98
CA HIS A 59 28.76 0.32 6.06
C HIS A 59 27.41 -0.12 5.46
N GLN A 60 26.79 0.75 4.65
CA GLN A 60 25.47 0.49 4.05
C GLN A 60 25.42 -0.83 3.27
N ARG A 61 26.55 -1.20 2.62
CA ARG A 61 26.61 -2.42 1.81
C ARG A 61 26.60 -3.67 2.69
N GLU A 62 27.38 -3.69 3.78
CA GLU A 62 27.41 -4.78 4.75
C GLU A 62 26.06 -4.95 5.43
N ILE A 63 25.42 -3.84 5.82
CA ILE A 63 24.05 -3.82 6.37
C ILE A 63 23.09 -4.45 5.37
N ALA A 64 23.11 -4.00 4.14
CA ALA A 64 22.18 -4.45 3.10
C ALA A 64 22.38 -5.92 2.74
N VAL A 65 23.61 -6.43 2.71
CA VAL A 65 23.92 -7.85 2.51
C VAL A 65 23.33 -8.68 3.65
N ALA A 66 23.57 -8.30 4.92
CA ALA A 66 23.03 -8.99 6.07
C ALA A 66 21.49 -8.98 6.10
N MET A 67 20.86 -7.87 5.70
CA MET A 67 19.40 -7.77 5.59
C MET A 67 18.86 -8.66 4.47
N LEU A 68 19.50 -8.71 3.28
CA LEU A 68 19.12 -9.63 2.21
C LEU A 68 19.21 -11.09 2.66
N GLU A 69 20.29 -11.48 3.34
CA GLU A 69 20.47 -12.85 3.84
C GLU A 69 19.39 -13.21 4.86
N LYS A 70 19.06 -12.28 5.75
CA LYS A 70 17.98 -12.46 6.75
C LYS A 70 16.60 -12.59 6.12
N HIS A 71 16.34 -11.90 4.99
CA HIS A 71 15.04 -11.84 4.33
C HIS A 71 15.08 -12.42 2.92
N PRO A 72 14.94 -13.77 2.75
CA PRO A 72 15.04 -14.41 1.44
C PRO A 72 14.03 -13.94 0.38
N SER A 73 12.88 -13.40 0.81
CA SER A 73 11.84 -12.85 -0.07
C SER A 73 12.14 -11.42 -0.57
N VAL A 74 13.14 -10.76 0.00
CA VAL A 74 13.56 -9.43 -0.41
C VAL A 74 14.48 -9.52 -1.63
N ARG A 75 14.17 -8.77 -2.68
CA ARG A 75 14.96 -8.63 -3.90
C ARG A 75 15.92 -7.45 -3.79
N LEU A 76 15.43 -6.32 -3.27
CA LEU A 76 16.13 -5.04 -3.27
C LEU A 76 16.16 -4.43 -1.86
N VAL A 77 17.33 -3.92 -1.45
CA VAL A 77 17.48 -3.09 -0.24
C VAL A 77 17.78 -1.67 -0.67
N CYS A 78 17.00 -0.72 -0.12
CA CYS A 78 17.14 0.71 -0.36
C CYS A 78 17.40 1.47 0.94
N ALA A 79 18.26 2.50 0.88
CA ALA A 79 18.31 3.53 1.89
C ALA A 79 17.09 4.46 1.76
N ASP A 80 16.50 4.82 2.89
CA ASP A 80 15.40 5.79 2.99
C ASP A 80 15.95 7.18 3.32
N ASN A 81 15.90 8.08 2.34
CA ASN A 81 16.31 9.49 2.49
C ASN A 81 15.10 10.38 2.85
N GLY A 82 14.01 9.79 3.35
CA GLY A 82 12.80 10.49 3.73
C GLY A 82 11.78 10.60 2.61
N VAL A 83 10.85 11.54 2.75
CA VAL A 83 9.80 11.83 1.77
C VAL A 83 10.03 13.20 1.15
N HIS A 84 9.62 13.38 -0.11
CA HIS A 84 9.78 14.65 -0.81
C HIS A 84 8.58 14.97 -1.70
N GLY A 85 8.51 16.23 -2.12
CA GLY A 85 7.48 16.73 -3.04
C GLY A 85 6.09 16.83 -2.44
N GLU A 86 5.19 17.36 -3.23
CA GLU A 86 3.76 17.56 -2.88
C GLU A 86 3.06 16.23 -2.58
N PHE A 87 3.41 15.17 -3.32
CA PHE A 87 2.80 13.85 -3.19
C PHE A 87 3.42 12.99 -2.09
N ARG A 88 4.40 13.50 -1.34
CA ARG A 88 5.06 12.84 -0.20
C ARG A 88 5.58 11.43 -0.55
N VAL A 89 6.16 11.29 -1.73
CA VAL A 89 6.75 10.03 -2.19
C VAL A 89 8.09 9.78 -1.52
N ARG A 90 8.50 8.52 -1.43
CA ARG A 90 9.78 8.13 -0.82
C ARG A 90 10.95 8.53 -1.69
N ASN A 91 11.99 9.07 -1.07
CA ASN A 91 13.30 9.24 -1.71
C ASN A 91 14.18 8.03 -1.36
N LEU A 92 14.25 7.07 -2.26
CA LEU A 92 14.96 5.81 -2.06
C LEU A 92 16.23 5.73 -2.89
N THR A 93 17.33 5.33 -2.27
CA THR A 93 18.58 5.00 -2.97
C THR A 93 18.82 3.50 -2.91
N PRO A 94 18.81 2.77 -4.06
CA PRO A 94 19.17 1.36 -4.10
C PRO A 94 20.59 1.12 -3.57
N ILE A 95 20.75 0.19 -2.64
CA ILE A 95 22.08 -0.19 -2.09
C ILE A 95 22.55 -1.50 -2.73
N ILE A 96 21.68 -2.52 -2.73
CA ILE A 96 22.00 -3.83 -3.29
C ILE A 96 20.74 -4.54 -3.78
N SER A 97 20.85 -5.22 -4.91
CA SER A 97 19.82 -6.11 -5.45
C SER A 97 20.34 -7.54 -5.53
N ARG A 98 19.46 -8.50 -5.30
CA ARG A 98 19.75 -9.94 -5.38
C ARG A 98 19.93 -10.43 -6.81
N ASP A 99 19.19 -9.88 -7.74
CA ASP A 99 19.12 -10.26 -9.15
C ASP A 99 19.64 -9.17 -10.13
N GLY A 100 20.11 -8.05 -9.58
CA GLY A 100 20.59 -6.90 -10.35
C GLY A 100 19.49 -5.90 -10.75
N ASP A 101 18.21 -6.22 -10.56
CA ASP A 101 17.11 -5.28 -10.80
C ASP A 101 17.01 -4.27 -9.64
N ILE A 102 17.23 -3.00 -9.94
CA ILE A 102 17.16 -1.88 -8.99
C ILE A 102 15.82 -1.13 -9.06
N SER A 103 14.86 -1.61 -9.85
CA SER A 103 13.52 -1.01 -9.94
C SER A 103 12.82 -1.05 -8.58
N THR A 104 12.21 0.07 -8.20
CA THR A 104 11.38 0.19 -6.98
C THR A 104 9.92 -0.21 -7.23
N LEU A 105 9.58 -0.61 -8.45
CA LEU A 105 8.28 -1.17 -8.76
C LEU A 105 8.14 -2.57 -8.17
N THR A 106 7.12 -2.77 -7.35
CA THR A 106 6.88 -4.04 -6.65
C THR A 106 5.40 -4.37 -6.56
N LYS A 107 5.09 -5.52 -6.00
CA LYS A 107 3.72 -5.98 -5.76
C LYS A 107 3.54 -6.36 -4.30
N ILE A 108 2.46 -5.87 -3.72
CA ILE A 108 2.03 -6.27 -2.38
C ILE A 108 0.76 -7.11 -2.46
N ARG A 109 0.52 -7.90 -1.42
CA ARG A 109 -0.75 -8.64 -1.27
C ARG A 109 -1.54 -8.05 -0.11
N GLU A 110 -2.73 -7.54 -0.41
CA GLU A 110 -3.65 -7.04 0.59
C GLU A 110 -5.09 -7.48 0.27
N GLY A 111 -5.84 -7.94 1.29
CA GLY A 111 -7.20 -8.44 1.10
C GLY A 111 -7.32 -9.56 0.06
N GLY A 112 -6.26 -10.37 -0.13
CA GLY A 112 -6.19 -11.42 -1.15
C GLY A 112 -5.95 -10.91 -2.58
N LYS A 113 -5.76 -9.59 -2.78
CA LYS A 113 -5.47 -8.97 -4.08
C LYS A 113 -4.00 -8.59 -4.19
N LEU A 114 -3.46 -8.67 -5.40
CA LEU A 114 -2.15 -8.13 -5.74
C LEU A 114 -2.31 -6.68 -6.15
N ILE A 115 -1.52 -5.81 -5.54
CA ILE A 115 -1.49 -4.37 -5.80
C ILE A 115 -0.10 -4.02 -6.29
N LEU A 116 0.01 -3.45 -7.46
CA LEU A 116 1.23 -2.90 -8.02
C LEU A 116 1.50 -1.55 -7.37
N ILE A 117 2.73 -1.34 -6.91
CA ILE A 117 3.16 -0.13 -6.24
C ILE A 117 4.61 0.21 -6.55
N ASP A 118 4.90 1.49 -6.59
CA ASP A 118 6.25 2.04 -6.59
C ASP A 118 6.33 3.10 -5.49
N PRO A 119 7.03 2.84 -4.38
CA PRO A 119 7.14 3.78 -3.26
C PRO A 119 7.78 5.13 -3.62
N THR A 120 8.56 5.19 -4.71
CA THR A 120 9.17 6.44 -5.21
C THR A 120 8.22 7.27 -6.08
N LYS A 121 7.06 6.72 -6.43
CA LYS A 121 6.06 7.35 -7.30
C LYS A 121 4.74 7.60 -6.62
N ALA A 122 4.35 6.76 -5.66
CA ALA A 122 3.07 6.88 -4.97
C ALA A 122 3.19 6.53 -3.49
N TYR A 123 2.47 7.29 -2.66
CA TYR A 123 2.40 6.97 -1.23
C TYR A 123 1.62 5.68 -0.98
N TYR A 124 2.16 4.85 -0.11
CA TYR A 124 1.49 3.67 0.42
C TYR A 124 1.87 3.44 1.89
N SER A 125 0.92 2.96 2.69
CA SER A 125 1.17 2.52 4.06
C SER A 125 0.42 1.22 4.37
N ALA A 126 1.16 0.18 4.73
CA ALA A 126 0.61 -1.09 5.18
C ALA A 126 -0.18 -0.96 6.50
N ARG A 127 0.14 0.03 7.32
CA ARG A 127 -0.53 0.29 8.63
C ARG A 127 -2.02 0.59 8.48
N LEU A 128 -2.46 1.07 7.30
CA LEU A 128 -3.85 1.40 7.02
C LEU A 128 -4.68 0.20 6.54
N SER A 129 -4.16 -1.02 6.56
CA SER A 129 -4.87 -2.21 6.07
C SER A 129 -6.17 -2.50 6.84
N ASN A 130 -6.18 -2.32 8.16
CA ASN A 130 -7.39 -2.49 8.98
C ASN A 130 -8.46 -1.47 8.63
N GLU A 131 -8.08 -0.25 8.32
CA GLU A 131 -8.98 0.81 7.92
C GLU A 131 -9.62 0.54 6.56
N ARG A 132 -8.82 0.03 5.62
CA ARG A 132 -9.33 -0.41 4.32
C ARG A 132 -10.29 -1.60 4.44
N LEU A 133 -10.06 -2.51 5.39
CA LEU A 133 -11.03 -3.57 5.72
C LEU A 133 -12.33 -2.98 6.29
N GLY A 134 -12.24 -1.94 7.11
CA GLY A 134 -13.38 -1.17 7.60
C GLY A 134 -14.18 -0.52 6.48
N ASN A 135 -13.51 -0.03 5.42
CA ASN A 135 -14.17 0.51 4.23
C ASN A 135 -15.00 -0.57 3.51
N LEU A 136 -14.44 -1.76 3.30
CA LEU A 136 -15.17 -2.89 2.70
C LEU A 136 -16.40 -3.28 3.54
N THR A 137 -16.22 -3.35 4.87
CA THR A 137 -17.32 -3.68 5.78
C THR A 137 -18.47 -2.67 5.68
N SER A 138 -18.13 -1.39 5.60
CA SER A 138 -19.12 -0.30 5.44
C SER A 138 -19.80 -0.33 4.08
N ALA A 139 -19.04 -0.60 3.01
CA ALA A 139 -19.60 -0.76 1.67
C ALA A 139 -20.63 -1.89 1.61
N LYS A 140 -20.30 -3.07 2.16
CA LYS A 140 -21.25 -4.21 2.24
C LYS A 140 -22.49 -3.89 3.07
N LYS A 141 -22.33 -3.19 4.20
CA LYS A 141 -23.46 -2.78 5.04
C LYS A 141 -24.36 -1.79 4.29
N LEU A 142 -23.78 -0.84 3.60
CA LEU A 142 -24.54 0.15 2.82
C LEU A 142 -25.28 -0.51 1.65
N ALA A 143 -24.65 -1.40 0.90
CA ALA A 143 -25.29 -2.16 -0.17
C ALA A 143 -26.49 -2.96 0.32
N LYS A 144 -26.37 -3.60 1.51
CA LYS A 144 -27.48 -4.30 2.15
C LYS A 144 -28.62 -3.36 2.55
N ILE A 145 -28.32 -2.16 3.03
CA ILE A 145 -29.33 -1.16 3.41
C ILE A 145 -30.09 -0.63 2.18
N LEU A 146 -29.37 -0.48 1.06
CA LEU A 146 -29.94 0.05 -0.19
C LEU A 146 -30.57 -1.05 -1.06
N ASP A 147 -30.37 -2.32 -0.71
CA ASP A 147 -30.82 -3.51 -1.45
C ASP A 147 -30.40 -3.50 -2.93
N ARG A 148 -29.18 -3.00 -3.20
CA ARG A 148 -28.57 -2.94 -4.53
C ARG A 148 -27.05 -2.73 -4.46
N PRO A 149 -26.31 -2.97 -5.55
CA PRO A 149 -24.94 -2.49 -5.68
C PRO A 149 -24.87 -0.97 -5.44
N ILE A 150 -23.73 -0.52 -4.91
CA ILE A 150 -23.48 0.88 -4.57
C ILE A 150 -22.61 1.58 -5.58
N SER A 151 -22.76 2.89 -5.66
CA SER A 151 -21.80 3.78 -6.31
C SER A 151 -20.78 4.28 -5.28
N VAL A 152 -19.47 4.14 -5.60
CA VAL A 152 -18.38 4.50 -4.71
C VAL A 152 -17.51 5.60 -5.32
N CYS A 153 -17.02 6.49 -4.47
CA CYS A 153 -16.04 7.51 -4.84
C CYS A 153 -14.82 7.44 -3.92
N ASP A 154 -13.61 7.40 -4.52
CA ASP A 154 -12.33 7.54 -3.83
C ASP A 154 -11.44 8.54 -4.57
N PRO A 155 -11.52 9.84 -4.20
CA PRO A 155 -10.79 10.90 -4.89
C PRO A 155 -9.33 11.05 -4.47
N TYR A 156 -8.86 10.25 -3.51
CA TYR A 156 -7.49 10.21 -3.00
C TYR A 156 -6.97 8.78 -2.98
N ALA A 157 -7.23 8.07 -4.08
CA ALA A 157 -7.07 6.63 -4.13
C ALA A 157 -5.61 6.16 -4.11
N GLY A 158 -4.65 7.03 -4.43
CA GLY A 158 -3.27 6.61 -4.65
C GLY A 158 -3.22 5.51 -5.70
N VAL A 159 -2.60 4.38 -5.37
CA VAL A 159 -2.56 3.19 -6.25
C VAL A 159 -3.81 2.28 -6.11
N GLY A 160 -4.83 2.71 -5.36
CA GLY A 160 -6.12 2.02 -5.22
C GLY A 160 -6.21 0.93 -4.15
N PRO A 161 -5.45 0.93 -3.06
CA PRO A 161 -5.50 -0.16 -2.08
C PRO A 161 -6.87 -0.27 -1.40
N ALA A 162 -7.58 0.85 -1.17
CA ALA A 162 -8.94 0.82 -0.62
C ALA A 162 -9.94 0.19 -1.59
N MET A 163 -9.74 0.42 -2.90
CA MET A 163 -10.61 -0.09 -3.95
C MET A 163 -10.40 -1.58 -4.22
N ALA A 164 -9.23 -2.14 -3.92
CA ALA A 164 -8.87 -3.53 -4.24
C ALA A 164 -9.94 -4.54 -3.77
N SER A 165 -10.33 -4.46 -2.50
CA SER A 165 -11.34 -5.37 -1.93
C SER A 165 -12.77 -4.97 -2.28
N ILE A 166 -13.06 -3.69 -2.43
CA ILE A 166 -14.42 -3.17 -2.70
C ILE A 166 -14.83 -3.54 -4.13
N ILE A 167 -14.02 -3.15 -5.13
CA ILE A 167 -14.33 -3.39 -6.55
C ILE A 167 -14.34 -4.87 -6.88
N SER A 168 -13.43 -5.65 -6.30
CA SER A 168 -13.37 -7.09 -6.59
C SER A 168 -14.37 -7.94 -5.80
N SER A 169 -15.26 -7.34 -5.02
CA SER A 169 -16.39 -8.04 -4.38
C SER A 169 -17.54 -8.17 -5.37
N PRO A 170 -18.00 -9.39 -5.70
CA PRO A 170 -19.09 -9.60 -6.67
C PRO A 170 -20.36 -8.84 -6.27
N ASN A 171 -20.99 -8.17 -7.23
CA ASN A 171 -22.26 -7.46 -7.07
C ASN A 171 -22.29 -6.38 -5.96
N LEU A 172 -21.12 -5.90 -5.53
CA LEU A 172 -21.03 -4.86 -4.50
C LEU A 172 -21.09 -3.45 -5.08
N VAL A 173 -20.45 -3.24 -6.24
CA VAL A 173 -20.32 -1.92 -6.88
C VAL A 173 -20.79 -2.00 -8.33
N ASP A 174 -21.57 -1.03 -8.77
CA ASP A 174 -21.98 -0.84 -10.17
C ASP A 174 -21.33 0.39 -10.82
N TYR A 175 -20.99 1.39 -10.00
CA TYR A 175 -20.31 2.61 -10.44
C TYR A 175 -19.17 2.99 -9.50
N ALA A 176 -18.03 3.38 -10.07
CA ALA A 176 -16.87 3.86 -9.32
C ALA A 176 -16.25 5.10 -9.94
N LEU A 177 -16.17 6.18 -9.16
CA LEU A 177 -15.49 7.42 -9.49
C LEU A 177 -14.22 7.50 -8.64
N ILE A 178 -13.05 7.31 -9.27
CA ILE A 178 -11.79 7.08 -8.56
C ILE A 178 -10.73 7.99 -9.15
N GLY A 179 -9.82 8.50 -8.34
CA GLY A 179 -8.70 9.26 -8.87
C GLY A 179 -7.69 9.67 -7.82
N ASP A 180 -6.69 10.38 -8.30
CA ASP A 180 -5.67 11.01 -7.49
C ASP A 180 -5.14 12.25 -8.21
N LEU A 181 -4.48 13.14 -7.50
CA LEU A 181 -3.82 14.29 -8.10
C LEU A 181 -2.47 13.90 -8.71
N ASN A 182 -1.84 12.86 -8.19
CA ASN A 182 -0.55 12.36 -8.64
C ASN A 182 -0.68 11.51 -9.93
N PRO A 183 -0.14 11.93 -11.08
CA PRO A 183 -0.27 11.19 -12.34
C PRO A 183 0.44 9.82 -12.30
N ASP A 184 1.55 9.69 -11.58
CA ASP A 184 2.24 8.40 -11.41
C ASP A 184 1.39 7.42 -10.61
N ALA A 185 0.70 7.89 -9.57
CA ALA A 185 -0.25 7.08 -8.81
C ALA A 185 -1.42 6.62 -9.69
N VAL A 186 -1.99 7.52 -10.50
CA VAL A 186 -3.10 7.19 -11.41
C VAL A 186 -2.69 6.16 -12.47
N SER A 187 -1.47 6.24 -12.99
CA SER A 187 -0.94 5.23 -13.93
C SER A 187 -0.88 3.82 -13.31
N LEU A 188 -0.46 3.72 -12.04
CA LEU A 188 -0.45 2.44 -11.31
C LEU A 188 -1.88 2.01 -10.92
N LEU A 189 -2.74 2.96 -10.56
CA LEU A 189 -4.15 2.75 -10.23
C LEU A 189 -4.89 2.10 -11.40
N GLU A 190 -4.70 2.57 -12.62
CA GLU A 190 -5.33 2.03 -13.82
C GLU A 190 -4.98 0.55 -14.04
N GLN A 191 -3.71 0.21 -13.88
CA GLN A 191 -3.25 -1.17 -13.96
C GLN A 191 -3.84 -2.04 -12.85
N ASN A 192 -3.92 -1.51 -11.63
CA ASN A 192 -4.49 -2.20 -10.49
C ASN A 192 -5.99 -2.42 -10.66
N ILE A 193 -6.74 -1.43 -11.09
CA ILE A 193 -8.19 -1.55 -11.36
C ILE A 193 -8.46 -2.61 -12.42
N THR A 194 -7.68 -2.64 -13.50
CA THR A 194 -7.75 -3.69 -14.51
C THR A 194 -7.55 -5.09 -13.90
N ASN A 195 -6.58 -5.23 -12.99
CA ASN A 195 -6.34 -6.49 -12.30
C ASN A 195 -7.46 -6.86 -11.32
N PHE A 196 -8.04 -5.88 -10.61
CA PHE A 196 -9.12 -6.13 -9.64
C PHE A 196 -10.41 -6.59 -10.32
N THR A 197 -10.69 -6.08 -11.52
CA THR A 197 -11.92 -6.37 -12.27
C THR A 197 -11.82 -7.61 -13.16
N ARG A 198 -10.61 -8.09 -13.48
CA ARG A 198 -10.37 -9.15 -14.49
C ARG A 198 -11.18 -10.43 -14.32
N LYS A 199 -11.59 -10.77 -13.09
CA LYS A 199 -12.33 -12.01 -12.78
C LYS A 199 -13.78 -11.75 -12.40
N LEU A 200 -14.30 -10.55 -12.66
CA LEU A 200 -15.69 -10.21 -12.36
C LEU A 200 -16.56 -10.52 -13.58
N ASP A 201 -17.66 -11.22 -13.35
CA ASP A 201 -18.69 -11.46 -14.36
C ASP A 201 -19.65 -10.26 -14.51
N THR A 202 -19.60 -9.33 -13.55
CA THR A 202 -20.45 -8.12 -13.54
C THR A 202 -19.69 -6.92 -14.08
N LYS A 203 -20.35 -6.14 -14.93
CA LYS A 203 -19.80 -4.90 -15.49
C LYS A 203 -19.93 -3.76 -14.48
N ILE A 204 -18.81 -3.17 -14.10
CA ILE A 204 -18.74 -1.95 -13.30
C ILE A 204 -18.40 -0.77 -14.22
N VAL A 205 -19.12 0.33 -14.08
CA VAL A 205 -18.75 1.58 -14.77
C VAL A 205 -17.70 2.29 -13.93
N ILE A 206 -16.49 2.39 -14.45
CA ILE A 206 -15.36 3.01 -13.73
C ILE A 206 -14.92 4.28 -14.46
N LYS A 207 -14.82 5.37 -13.72
CA LYS A 207 -14.23 6.64 -14.14
C LYS A 207 -12.97 6.89 -13.36
N LEU A 208 -11.83 6.97 -14.07
CA LEU A 208 -10.53 7.29 -13.49
C LEU A 208 -10.17 8.74 -13.83
N LEU A 209 -9.76 9.50 -12.82
CA LEU A 209 -9.43 10.92 -12.96
C LEU A 209 -8.04 11.22 -12.38
N CYS A 210 -7.22 11.92 -13.14
CA CYS A 210 -5.99 12.55 -12.67
C CYS A 210 -6.25 14.06 -12.54
N GLN A 211 -6.87 14.46 -11.43
CA GLN A 211 -7.33 15.84 -11.25
C GLN A 211 -7.59 16.14 -9.78
N ASP A 212 -7.47 17.41 -9.41
CA ASP A 212 -7.90 17.88 -8.09
C ASP A 212 -9.37 17.54 -7.83
N ALA A 213 -9.60 16.76 -6.80
CA ALA A 213 -10.92 16.26 -6.42
C ALA A 213 -11.94 17.37 -6.14
N ARG A 214 -11.49 18.54 -5.68
CA ARG A 214 -12.34 19.73 -5.43
C ARG A 214 -13.00 20.26 -6.71
N LEU A 215 -12.43 19.95 -7.87
CA LEU A 215 -12.97 20.37 -9.18
C LEU A 215 -14.03 19.41 -9.71
N TRP A 216 -14.18 18.20 -9.18
CA TRP A 216 -15.09 17.18 -9.68
C TRP A 216 -16.56 17.60 -9.60
N LYS A 217 -16.92 18.42 -8.60
CA LYS A 217 -18.25 19.04 -8.50
C LYS A 217 -18.65 19.91 -9.68
N LYS A 218 -17.69 20.35 -10.51
CA LYS A 218 -17.97 21.15 -11.72
C LYS A 218 -18.49 20.31 -12.88
N THR A 219 -18.36 18.99 -12.81
CA THR A 219 -18.83 18.07 -13.84
C THR A 219 -20.20 17.55 -13.45
N HIS A 220 -21.24 18.02 -14.16
CA HIS A 220 -22.65 17.69 -13.87
C HIS A 220 -22.90 16.18 -13.75
N ASP A 221 -22.22 15.37 -14.58
CA ASP A 221 -22.39 13.92 -14.61
C ASP A 221 -21.91 13.20 -13.34
N TYR A 222 -21.15 13.87 -12.47
CA TYR A 222 -20.67 13.30 -11.21
C TYR A 222 -21.55 13.65 -10.02
N LEU A 223 -22.43 14.66 -10.15
CA LEU A 223 -23.22 15.18 -9.05
C LEU A 223 -24.31 14.20 -8.61
N ALA A 224 -24.55 14.16 -7.32
CA ALA A 224 -25.65 13.44 -6.66
C ALA A 224 -25.74 11.93 -7.00
N LYS A 225 -24.61 11.28 -7.29
CA LYS A 225 -24.57 9.86 -7.72
C LYS A 225 -23.95 8.93 -6.69
N ILE A 226 -23.16 9.42 -5.75
CA ILE A 226 -22.29 8.62 -4.90
C ILE A 226 -22.99 8.18 -3.62
N ASP A 227 -23.03 6.88 -3.36
CA ASP A 227 -23.55 6.30 -2.13
C ASP A 227 -22.46 6.23 -1.04
N LEU A 228 -21.22 5.88 -1.41
CA LEU A 228 -20.08 5.80 -0.49
C LEU A 228 -18.94 6.68 -0.97
N LEU A 229 -18.58 7.68 -0.16
CA LEU A 229 -17.43 8.55 -0.38
C LEU A 229 -16.31 8.17 0.61
N LEU A 230 -15.12 7.85 0.08
CA LEU A 230 -13.92 7.63 0.86
C LEU A 230 -13.03 8.88 0.78
N VAL A 231 -12.60 9.40 1.96
CA VAL A 231 -11.74 10.59 2.02
C VAL A 231 -10.50 10.26 2.83
N ASN A 232 -9.43 9.85 2.14
CA ASN A 232 -8.17 9.53 2.77
C ASN A 232 -7.13 10.63 2.53
N LEU A 233 -7.38 11.80 3.10
CA LEU A 233 -6.51 12.99 3.06
C LEU A 233 -6.32 13.54 4.49
N PRO A 234 -5.66 12.81 5.41
CA PRO A 234 -5.76 13.05 6.85
C PRO A 234 -5.40 14.47 7.30
N HIS A 235 -4.52 15.16 6.60
CA HIS A 235 -4.09 16.52 6.95
C HIS A 235 -5.07 17.61 6.47
N ASP A 236 -5.96 17.32 5.50
CA ASP A 236 -6.82 18.33 4.87
C ASP A 236 -8.26 17.83 4.60
N THR A 237 -8.62 16.67 5.15
CA THR A 237 -9.94 16.06 5.01
C THR A 237 -11.07 17.04 5.26
N VAL A 238 -10.99 17.80 6.38
CA VAL A 238 -12.07 18.69 6.83
C VAL A 238 -12.33 19.80 5.80
N ASN A 239 -11.28 20.37 5.21
CA ASN A 239 -11.39 21.42 4.21
C ASN A 239 -11.89 20.93 2.86
N HIS A 240 -11.64 19.65 2.53
CA HIS A 240 -12.07 19.07 1.26
C HIS A 240 -13.50 18.53 1.27
N ILE A 241 -14.04 18.10 2.41
CA ILE A 241 -15.40 17.54 2.51
C ILE A 241 -16.45 18.45 1.88
N PRO A 242 -16.53 19.78 2.13
CA PRO A 242 -17.55 20.65 1.53
C PRO A 242 -17.55 20.63 0.00
N GLU A 243 -16.36 20.47 -0.60
CA GLU A 243 -16.19 20.44 -2.05
C GLU A 243 -16.64 19.09 -2.66
N LEU A 244 -16.64 18.01 -1.88
CA LEU A 244 -16.99 16.66 -2.28
C LEU A 244 -18.46 16.31 -2.02
N LEU A 245 -19.11 16.99 -1.06
CA LEU A 245 -20.52 16.75 -0.72
C LEU A 245 -21.48 16.81 -1.93
N PRO A 246 -21.31 17.70 -2.93
CA PRO A 246 -22.17 17.71 -4.09
C PRO A 246 -22.17 16.42 -4.92
N LEU A 247 -21.14 15.57 -4.78
CA LEU A 247 -21.07 14.26 -5.46
C LEU A 247 -22.01 13.22 -4.83
N MET A 248 -22.34 13.39 -3.53
CA MET A 248 -23.13 12.44 -2.76
C MET A 248 -24.58 12.40 -3.22
N SER A 249 -25.15 11.19 -3.23
CA SER A 249 -26.58 11.01 -3.50
C SER A 249 -27.44 11.78 -2.49
N LYS A 250 -28.44 12.50 -3.00
CA LYS A 250 -29.39 13.26 -2.18
C LYS A 250 -30.68 12.49 -1.94
N ASN A 251 -30.97 11.48 -2.74
CA ASN A 251 -32.23 10.76 -2.75
C ASN A 251 -32.19 9.42 -2.04
N THR A 252 -30.99 8.98 -1.65
CA THR A 252 -30.77 7.70 -0.96
C THR A 252 -29.87 7.91 0.25
N ARG A 253 -29.82 6.91 1.14
CA ARG A 253 -28.84 6.91 2.22
C ARG A 253 -27.44 6.86 1.61
N SER A 254 -26.57 7.73 2.08
CA SER A 254 -25.17 7.79 1.66
C SER A 254 -24.26 7.84 2.88
N LEU A 255 -22.98 7.49 2.69
CA LEU A 255 -22.00 7.39 3.77
C LEU A 255 -20.68 8.03 3.36
N ILE A 256 -20.09 8.80 4.25
CA ILE A 256 -18.72 9.27 4.15
C ILE A 256 -17.86 8.48 5.14
N ARG A 257 -16.72 8.01 4.69
CA ARG A 257 -15.65 7.49 5.53
C ARG A 257 -14.36 8.22 5.24
N GLY A 258 -13.72 8.72 6.25
CA GLY A 258 -12.48 9.46 6.11
C GLY A 258 -11.67 9.52 7.41
N TRP A 259 -10.51 10.09 7.32
CA TRP A 259 -9.57 10.30 8.42
C TRP A 259 -9.24 11.77 8.49
N ALA A 260 -9.18 12.29 9.70
CA ALA A 260 -8.69 13.63 9.97
C ALA A 260 -7.68 13.58 11.11
N ILE A 261 -6.57 14.27 10.95
CA ILE A 261 -5.64 14.56 12.04
C ILE A 261 -6.10 15.87 12.64
N ILE A 262 -6.44 15.84 13.93
CA ILE A 262 -6.80 17.02 14.70
C ILE A 262 -5.77 17.24 15.80
N ASN A 263 -5.42 18.50 16.06
CA ASN A 263 -4.62 18.82 17.21
C ASN A 263 -5.47 18.64 18.46
N ARG A 264 -4.90 18.09 19.54
CA ARG A 264 -5.62 17.87 20.80
C ARG A 264 -6.11 19.16 21.47
N ASP A 265 -5.53 20.28 21.09
CA ASP A 265 -5.79 21.61 21.66
C ASP A 265 -6.83 22.42 20.85
N GLN A 266 -7.47 21.78 19.86
CA GLN A 266 -8.63 22.27 19.11
C GLN A 266 -9.85 21.36 19.35
#